data_26a1eea354014ecca6ba2b67efdd8592
#
_entry.id   26a1eea354014ecca6ba2b67efdd8592
#
_cell.length_a   1.000
_cell.length_b   1.000
_cell.length_c   1.000
_cell.angle_alpha   90.00
_cell.angle_beta   90.00
_cell.angle_gamma   90.00
#
_symmetry.space_group_name_H-M   'P 1'
#
loop_
_entity.id
_entity.type
_entity.pdbx_description
1 polymer ?
#
loop_
_entity_poly.entity_id
_entity_poly.type
_entity_poly.pdbx_seq_one_letter_code
_entity_poly.pdbx_strand_id
1 'polypeptide(L)'
;MLIQNYRHPEVFTMNFTEIANMRQSCRSYDENRAVEPEKIHAMLEAARLSPSACNGQPYHFTVCTGALAKEVAAATRGPAINKFAVLAPVLIVISEEPYVASAAAGSKVKNNDYRSIDIGIACAYLTAEATAQGLSTCILGWFDDAKLHELCGLQYPARLVITVGYAKEGDPLRAKKRKPMDELVTYLG
;
A
#
# COMPACT_ATOMS: atom_id res chain seq x y z
N MET A 1 -22.01 -21.45 -4.32
CA MET A 1 -21.97 -20.15 -5.00
C MET A 1 -20.70 -20.10 -5.82
N LEU A 2 -20.84 -20.16 -7.15
CA LEU A 2 -19.78 -20.40 -8.11
C LEU A 2 -18.81 -19.21 -8.16
N ILE A 3 -17.52 -19.46 -7.97
CA ILE A 3 -16.46 -18.50 -8.29
C ILE A 3 -16.46 -18.34 -9.80
N GLN A 4 -17.05 -17.28 -10.32
CA GLN A 4 -16.98 -16.94 -11.73
C GLN A 4 -15.52 -16.61 -12.09
N ASN A 5 -14.97 -17.37 -13.03
CA ASN A 5 -13.67 -17.15 -13.64
C ASN A 5 -13.66 -15.79 -14.38
N TYR A 6 -13.19 -14.75 -13.73
CA TYR A 6 -12.81 -13.52 -14.41
C TYR A 6 -11.46 -13.76 -15.12
N ARG A 7 -11.51 -14.24 -16.34
CA ARG A 7 -10.37 -14.21 -17.26
C ARG A 7 -10.47 -12.93 -18.08
N HIS A 8 -9.72 -11.89 -17.67
CA HIS A 8 -9.43 -10.78 -18.58
C HIS A 8 -8.43 -11.25 -19.65
N PRO A 9 -8.67 -10.96 -20.96
CA PRO A 9 -7.69 -11.19 -22.01
C PRO A 9 -6.55 -10.15 -21.84
N GLU A 10 -5.32 -10.60 -21.68
CA GLU A 10 -4.07 -9.87 -21.48
C GLU A 10 -3.62 -9.61 -20.02
N VAL A 11 -4.00 -10.45 -19.09
CA VAL A 11 -3.35 -10.45 -17.77
C VAL A 11 -2.00 -11.15 -17.90
N PHE A 12 -0.91 -10.39 -17.78
CA PHE A 12 0.42 -10.93 -17.47
C PHE A 12 0.28 -11.71 -16.16
N THR A 13 0.23 -13.03 -16.24
CA THR A 13 0.14 -13.90 -15.05
C THR A 13 1.54 -14.03 -14.45
N MET A 14 1.99 -12.99 -13.72
CA MET A 14 3.20 -13.07 -12.92
C MET A 14 2.94 -13.98 -11.71
N ASN A 15 3.85 -14.88 -11.42
CA ASN A 15 3.81 -15.60 -10.15
C ASN A 15 4.25 -14.67 -9.00
N PHE A 16 3.99 -15.08 -7.76
CA PHE A 16 4.28 -14.24 -6.59
C PHE A 16 5.77 -13.89 -6.45
N THR A 17 6.68 -14.78 -6.82
CA THR A 17 8.13 -14.51 -6.77
C THR A 17 8.52 -13.41 -7.78
N GLU A 18 7.92 -13.42 -8.96
CA GLU A 18 8.12 -12.37 -9.96
C GLU A 18 7.59 -11.02 -9.45
N ILE A 19 6.38 -10.99 -8.88
CA ILE A 19 5.81 -9.80 -8.26
C ILE A 19 6.74 -9.28 -7.15
N ALA A 20 7.19 -10.14 -6.25
CA ALA A 20 8.09 -9.77 -5.16
C ALA A 20 9.43 -9.20 -5.67
N ASN A 21 9.96 -9.72 -6.77
CA ASN A 21 11.16 -9.21 -7.42
C ASN A 21 10.92 -7.88 -8.12
N MET A 22 9.78 -7.67 -8.77
CA MET A 22 9.48 -6.46 -9.51
C MET A 22 9.02 -5.32 -8.60
N ARG A 23 8.26 -5.61 -7.53
CA ARG A 23 7.78 -4.57 -6.62
C ARG A 23 8.95 -3.79 -6.02
N GLN A 24 8.97 -2.50 -6.26
CA GLN A 24 9.95 -1.58 -5.70
C GLN A 24 9.30 -0.27 -5.26
N SER A 25 9.97 0.50 -4.39
CA SER A 25 9.55 1.86 -4.07
C SER A 25 9.87 2.77 -5.26
N CYS A 26 8.87 3.03 -6.09
CA CYS A 26 8.97 3.95 -7.21
C CYS A 26 9.05 5.41 -6.72
N ARG A 27 9.95 6.18 -7.29
CA ARG A 27 10.14 7.61 -6.98
C ARG A 27 10.21 8.47 -8.25
N SER A 28 9.80 7.89 -9.38
CA SER A 28 9.77 8.55 -10.69
C SER A 28 8.51 8.09 -11.42
N TYR A 29 7.50 8.94 -11.48
CA TYR A 29 6.21 8.64 -12.08
C TYR A 29 6.03 9.37 -13.40
N ASP A 30 5.28 8.75 -14.32
CA ASP A 30 4.71 9.43 -15.48
C ASP A 30 3.45 10.19 -15.02
N GLU A 31 3.60 11.47 -14.78
CA GLU A 31 2.50 12.34 -14.30
C GLU A 31 1.40 12.57 -15.34
N ASN A 32 1.67 12.27 -16.62
CA ASN A 32 0.73 12.43 -17.71
C ASN A 32 -0.12 11.17 -17.97
N ARG A 33 0.22 10.06 -17.31
CA ARG A 33 -0.50 8.80 -17.45
C ARG A 33 -1.42 8.56 -16.27
N ALA A 34 -2.72 8.66 -16.52
CA ALA A 34 -3.74 8.35 -15.51
C ALA A 34 -3.72 6.84 -15.15
N VAL A 35 -4.15 6.53 -13.93
CA VAL A 35 -4.38 5.16 -13.48
C VAL A 35 -5.84 4.82 -13.71
N GLU A 36 -6.09 3.69 -14.34
CA GLU A 36 -7.42 3.19 -14.64
C GLU A 36 -8.17 2.84 -13.34
N PRO A 37 -9.44 3.25 -13.18
CA PRO A 37 -10.24 2.98 -11.97
C PRO A 37 -10.32 1.50 -11.62
N GLU A 38 -10.38 0.63 -12.63
CA GLU A 38 -10.47 -0.83 -12.47
C GLU A 38 -9.23 -1.41 -11.79
N LYS A 39 -8.05 -0.84 -12.10
CA LYS A 39 -6.78 -1.23 -11.46
C LYS A 39 -6.74 -0.80 -9.99
N ILE A 40 -7.23 0.41 -9.70
CA ILE A 40 -7.36 0.88 -8.31
C ILE A 40 -8.31 -0.04 -7.54
N HIS A 41 -9.44 -0.40 -8.15
CA HIS A 41 -10.40 -1.32 -7.55
C HIS A 41 -9.78 -2.69 -7.26
N ALA A 42 -9.04 -3.27 -8.22
CA ALA A 42 -8.35 -4.54 -8.03
C ALA A 42 -7.34 -4.50 -6.88
N MET A 43 -6.57 -3.42 -6.75
CA MET A 43 -5.64 -3.20 -5.63
C MET A 43 -6.35 -3.16 -4.28
N LEU A 44 -7.48 -2.45 -4.19
CA LEU A 44 -8.28 -2.34 -2.97
C LEU A 44 -8.94 -3.67 -2.62
N GLU A 45 -9.40 -4.43 -3.63
CA GLU A 45 -9.96 -5.76 -3.43
C GLU A 45 -8.91 -6.75 -2.91
N ALA A 46 -7.69 -6.72 -3.44
CA ALA A 46 -6.60 -7.51 -2.91
C ALA A 46 -6.32 -7.17 -1.44
N ALA A 47 -6.28 -5.88 -1.08
CA ALA A 47 -6.12 -5.45 0.31
C ALA A 47 -7.28 -5.92 1.19
N ARG A 48 -8.54 -5.85 0.70
CA ARG A 48 -9.74 -6.32 1.41
C ARG A 48 -9.69 -7.83 1.71
N LEU A 49 -9.08 -8.60 0.83
CA LEU A 49 -8.92 -10.06 0.99
C LEU A 49 -7.77 -10.45 1.92
N SER A 50 -6.98 -9.49 2.40
CA SER A 50 -5.87 -9.77 3.31
C SER A 50 -6.37 -10.28 4.67
N PRO A 51 -5.64 -11.19 5.33
CA PRO A 51 -5.99 -11.63 6.68
C PRO A 51 -5.73 -10.54 7.71
N SER A 52 -6.50 -10.57 8.82
CA SER A 52 -6.30 -9.67 9.96
C SER A 52 -6.61 -10.38 11.27
N ALA A 53 -6.06 -9.87 12.37
CA ALA A 53 -6.30 -10.42 13.70
C ALA A 53 -7.79 -10.44 14.05
N CYS A 54 -8.32 -11.61 14.40
CA CYS A 54 -9.75 -11.82 14.65
C CYS A 54 -10.67 -11.34 13.51
N ASN A 55 -10.16 -11.30 12.27
CA ASN A 55 -10.84 -10.75 11.10
C ASN A 55 -11.34 -9.30 11.32
N GLY A 56 -10.60 -8.54 12.11
CA GLY A 56 -11.00 -7.20 12.57
C GLY A 56 -10.91 -6.11 11.51
N GLN A 57 -10.04 -6.27 10.51
CA GLN A 57 -9.84 -5.33 9.39
C GLN A 57 -9.71 -3.87 9.88
N PRO A 58 -8.77 -3.56 10.81
CA PRO A 58 -8.72 -2.29 11.52
C PRO A 58 -8.06 -1.18 10.67
N TYR A 59 -8.53 -1.00 9.44
CA TYR A 59 -7.99 -0.03 8.49
C TYR A 59 -9.07 0.48 7.54
N HIS A 60 -8.88 1.73 7.09
CA HIS A 60 -9.66 2.37 6.04
C HIS A 60 -8.77 2.92 4.95
N PHE A 61 -9.21 2.84 3.70
CA PHE A 61 -8.48 3.34 2.53
C PHE A 61 -9.18 4.55 1.94
N THR A 62 -8.51 5.70 1.93
CA THR A 62 -9.00 6.90 1.25
C THR A 62 -8.21 7.10 -0.03
N VAL A 63 -8.87 7.02 -1.17
CA VAL A 63 -8.27 7.19 -2.49
C VAL A 63 -8.37 8.66 -2.91
N CYS A 64 -7.22 9.27 -3.15
CA CYS A 64 -7.08 10.67 -3.54
C CYS A 64 -6.58 10.77 -4.99
N THR A 65 -7.27 11.54 -5.82
CA THR A 65 -6.94 11.79 -7.23
C THR A 65 -7.00 13.29 -7.54
N GLY A 66 -6.48 13.69 -8.69
CA GLY A 66 -6.58 15.07 -9.17
C GLY A 66 -5.92 16.10 -8.23
N ALA A 67 -6.62 17.18 -7.91
CA ALA A 67 -6.12 18.25 -7.05
C ALA A 67 -5.85 17.73 -5.63
N LEU A 68 -6.74 16.92 -5.08
CA LEU A 68 -6.59 16.36 -3.73
C LEU A 68 -5.34 15.48 -3.62
N ALA A 69 -5.01 14.69 -4.64
CA ALA A 69 -3.78 13.90 -4.64
C ALA A 69 -2.53 14.79 -4.50
N LYS A 70 -2.50 15.95 -5.15
CA LYS A 70 -1.38 16.90 -5.05
C LYS A 70 -1.27 17.53 -3.64
N GLU A 71 -2.40 17.82 -3.01
CA GLU A 71 -2.43 18.36 -1.64
C GLU A 71 -1.99 17.30 -0.62
N VAL A 72 -2.47 16.05 -0.75
CA VAL A 72 -2.01 14.92 0.07
C VAL A 72 -0.52 14.65 -0.15
N ALA A 73 -0.04 14.71 -1.40
CA ALA A 73 1.39 14.59 -1.69
C ALA A 73 2.22 15.68 -1.01
N ALA A 74 1.72 16.92 -0.98
CA ALA A 74 2.37 18.04 -0.27
C ALA A 74 2.46 17.76 1.23
N ALA A 75 1.43 17.18 1.85
CA ALA A 75 1.43 16.78 3.25
C ALA A 75 2.44 15.67 3.59
N THR A 76 2.93 14.91 2.59
CA THR A 76 3.99 13.90 2.79
C THR A 76 5.41 14.47 2.71
N ARG A 77 5.59 15.73 2.31
CA ARG A 77 6.90 16.32 2.09
C ARG A 77 7.61 16.64 3.40
N GLY A 78 8.87 16.24 3.50
CA GLY A 78 9.80 16.75 4.50
C GLY A 78 10.92 17.55 3.83
N PRO A 79 11.89 18.08 4.60
CA PRO A 79 12.95 18.96 4.10
C PRO A 79 13.72 18.39 2.91
N ALA A 80 13.93 17.07 2.89
CA ALA A 80 14.70 16.38 1.84
C ALA A 80 14.02 15.12 1.27
N ILE A 81 12.81 14.78 1.75
CA ILE A 81 12.14 13.51 1.42
C ILE A 81 10.80 13.74 0.72
N ASN A 82 10.35 12.71 0.01
CA ASN A 82 9.03 12.58 -0.62
C ASN A 82 8.67 13.67 -1.66
N LYS A 83 9.67 14.40 -2.19
CA LYS A 83 9.44 15.42 -3.22
C LYS A 83 8.80 14.87 -4.48
N PHE A 84 9.00 13.57 -4.77
CA PHE A 84 8.48 12.86 -5.92
C PHE A 84 6.98 12.54 -5.82
N ALA A 85 6.42 12.56 -4.61
CA ALA A 85 5.03 12.13 -4.38
C ALA A 85 4.01 12.92 -5.21
N VAL A 86 4.29 14.18 -5.50
CA VAL A 86 3.43 15.05 -6.32
C VAL A 86 3.30 14.60 -7.78
N LEU A 87 4.24 13.76 -8.25
CA LEU A 87 4.22 13.20 -9.61
C LEU A 87 3.29 11.98 -9.72
N ALA A 88 2.91 11.37 -8.59
CA ALA A 88 1.99 10.24 -8.61
C ALA A 88 0.56 10.73 -8.83
N PRO A 89 -0.18 10.19 -9.84
CA PRO A 89 -1.54 10.62 -10.14
C PRO A 89 -2.56 10.19 -9.08
N VAL A 90 -2.24 9.16 -8.27
CA VAL A 90 -3.10 8.65 -7.21
C VAL A 90 -2.31 8.49 -5.92
N LEU A 91 -2.90 8.92 -4.82
CA LEU A 91 -2.43 8.62 -3.47
C LEU A 91 -3.52 7.88 -2.69
N ILE A 92 -3.14 6.85 -1.95
CA ILE A 92 -4.05 6.12 -1.06
C ILE A 92 -3.57 6.35 0.37
N VAL A 93 -4.40 7.01 1.17
CA VAL A 93 -4.15 7.17 2.61
C VAL A 93 -4.75 5.98 3.33
N ILE A 94 -3.96 5.30 4.15
CA ILE A 94 -4.41 4.22 5.01
C ILE A 94 -4.47 4.76 6.44
N SER A 95 -5.67 4.91 6.96
CA SER A 95 -5.91 5.24 8.38
C SER A 95 -6.22 3.98 9.18
N GLU A 96 -5.94 4.04 10.48
CA GLU A 96 -6.36 2.96 11.36
C GLU A 96 -7.86 3.05 11.69
N GLU A 97 -8.43 1.92 12.07
CA GLU A 97 -9.77 1.81 12.60
C GLU A 97 -9.73 1.18 14.00
N PRO A 98 -10.81 1.31 14.79
CA PRO A 98 -10.88 0.67 16.09
C PRO A 98 -10.70 -0.85 16.02
N TYR A 99 -10.12 -1.43 17.06
CA TYR A 99 -10.09 -2.86 17.23
C TYR A 99 -11.49 -3.45 17.43
N VAL A 100 -11.75 -4.63 16.90
CA VAL A 100 -12.80 -5.50 17.43
C VAL A 100 -12.45 -5.96 18.86
N ALA A 101 -13.44 -6.19 19.72
CA ALA A 101 -13.23 -6.42 21.14
C ALA A 101 -12.24 -7.56 21.45
N SER A 102 -12.29 -8.67 20.70
CA SER A 102 -11.38 -9.81 20.85
C SER A 102 -9.93 -9.45 20.52
N ALA A 103 -9.70 -8.69 19.46
CA ALA A 103 -8.36 -8.23 19.08
C ALA A 103 -7.83 -7.19 20.08
N ALA A 104 -8.69 -6.29 20.59
CA ALA A 104 -8.33 -5.34 21.63
C ALA A 104 -7.86 -6.03 22.91
N ALA A 105 -8.59 -7.03 23.37
CA ALA A 105 -8.22 -7.82 24.53
C ALA A 105 -6.88 -8.55 24.33
N GLY A 106 -6.72 -9.22 23.19
CA GLY A 106 -5.48 -9.91 22.83
C GLY A 106 -4.28 -8.96 22.74
N SER A 107 -4.43 -7.82 22.09
CA SER A 107 -3.40 -6.79 21.95
C SER A 107 -2.91 -6.32 23.34
N LYS A 108 -3.84 -6.02 24.24
CA LYS A 108 -3.53 -5.59 25.61
C LYS A 108 -2.81 -6.68 26.42
N VAL A 109 -3.31 -7.92 26.38
CA VAL A 109 -2.72 -9.05 27.14
C VAL A 109 -1.34 -9.41 26.64
N LYS A 110 -1.11 -9.38 25.35
CA LYS A 110 0.16 -9.74 24.70
C LYS A 110 1.10 -8.56 24.49
N ASN A 111 0.66 -7.34 24.80
CA ASN A 111 1.39 -6.11 24.48
C ASN A 111 1.86 -6.08 23.00
N ASN A 112 0.93 -6.39 22.08
CA ASN A 112 1.22 -6.50 20.65
C ASN A 112 0.27 -5.61 19.83
N ASP A 113 0.82 -4.76 19.00
CA ASP A 113 0.04 -3.89 18.10
C ASP A 113 -0.38 -4.64 16.83
N TYR A 114 -1.48 -5.39 16.93
CA TYR A 114 -2.05 -6.13 15.80
C TYR A 114 -2.48 -5.20 14.65
N ARG A 115 -2.90 -3.95 14.90
CA ARG A 115 -3.29 -3.00 13.84
C ARG A 115 -2.12 -2.69 12.92
N SER A 116 -0.95 -2.42 13.48
CA SER A 116 0.26 -2.18 12.66
C SER A 116 0.61 -3.39 11.81
N ILE A 117 0.43 -4.61 12.34
CA ILE A 117 0.66 -5.86 11.62
C ILE A 117 -0.37 -5.99 10.48
N ASP A 118 -1.65 -5.86 10.80
CA ASP A 118 -2.76 -6.01 9.85
C ASP A 118 -2.68 -4.98 8.71
N ILE A 119 -2.38 -3.71 9.04
CA ILE A 119 -2.16 -2.65 8.05
C ILE A 119 -0.97 -2.98 7.16
N GLY A 120 0.13 -3.51 7.73
CA GLY A 120 1.29 -3.94 6.95
C GLY A 120 0.97 -5.06 5.97
N ILE A 121 0.16 -6.04 6.40
CA ILE A 121 -0.31 -7.14 5.55
C ILE A 121 -1.19 -6.60 4.42
N ALA A 122 -2.21 -5.80 4.73
CA ALA A 122 -3.10 -5.21 3.73
C ALA A 122 -2.33 -4.34 2.71
N CYS A 123 -1.37 -3.54 3.19
CA CYS A 123 -0.48 -2.75 2.35
C CYS A 123 0.39 -3.62 1.42
N ALA A 124 0.86 -4.78 1.89
CA ALA A 124 1.62 -5.72 1.07
C ALA A 124 0.77 -6.31 -0.06
N TYR A 125 -0.47 -6.71 0.23
CA TYR A 125 -1.42 -7.20 -0.77
C TYR A 125 -1.74 -6.12 -1.82
N LEU A 126 -2.06 -4.91 -1.36
CA LEU A 126 -2.34 -3.76 -2.23
C LEU A 126 -1.18 -3.47 -3.19
N THR A 127 0.05 -3.41 -2.68
CA THR A 127 1.21 -3.06 -3.49
C THR A 127 1.70 -4.22 -4.38
N ALA A 128 1.43 -5.47 -3.99
CA ALA A 128 1.66 -6.64 -4.83
C ALA A 128 0.72 -6.64 -6.02
N GLU A 129 -0.58 -6.42 -5.79
CA GLU A 129 -1.58 -6.32 -6.86
C GLU A 129 -1.28 -5.15 -7.81
N ALA A 130 -0.89 -3.98 -7.28
CA ALA A 130 -0.45 -2.87 -8.11
C ALA A 130 0.66 -3.30 -9.09
N THR A 131 1.63 -4.05 -8.61
CA THR A 131 2.73 -4.57 -9.44
C THR A 131 2.22 -5.56 -10.48
N ALA A 132 1.31 -6.46 -10.12
CA ALA A 132 0.67 -7.40 -11.04
C ALA A 132 -0.10 -6.68 -12.15
N GLN A 133 -0.70 -5.52 -11.85
CA GLN A 133 -1.40 -4.64 -12.80
C GLN A 133 -0.46 -3.74 -13.62
N GLY A 134 0.87 -3.88 -13.47
CA GLY A 134 1.87 -3.04 -14.13
C GLY A 134 1.98 -1.63 -13.57
N LEU A 135 1.41 -1.39 -12.37
CA LEU A 135 1.55 -0.13 -11.66
C LEU A 135 2.77 -0.14 -10.75
N SER A 136 3.21 1.05 -10.38
CA SER A 136 4.31 1.28 -9.46
C SER A 136 3.82 2.00 -8.22
N THR A 137 4.41 1.69 -7.07
CA THR A 137 4.00 2.24 -5.77
C THR A 137 5.20 2.65 -4.93
N CYS A 138 4.97 3.57 -3.98
CA CYS A 138 5.90 3.79 -2.88
C CYS A 138 5.11 3.96 -1.57
N ILE A 139 5.54 3.23 -0.55
CA ILE A 139 4.94 3.28 0.79
C ILE A 139 5.63 4.39 1.58
N LEU A 140 4.88 5.36 2.07
CA LEU A 140 5.36 6.51 2.81
C LEU A 140 4.85 6.45 4.25
N GLY A 141 5.79 6.52 5.21
CA GLY A 141 5.50 6.61 6.65
C GLY A 141 5.77 8.01 7.23
N TRP A 142 6.20 8.97 6.41
CA TRP A 142 6.43 10.36 6.81
C TRP A 142 5.38 11.27 6.18
N PHE A 143 4.59 11.94 7.00
CA PHE A 143 3.56 12.89 6.58
C PHE A 143 3.11 13.76 7.77
N ASP A 144 2.41 14.84 7.46
CA ASP A 144 1.69 15.66 8.44
C ASP A 144 0.30 15.05 8.66
N ASP A 145 0.13 14.34 9.78
CA ASP A 145 -1.12 13.64 10.12
C ASP A 145 -2.29 14.62 10.29
N ALA A 146 -2.07 15.78 10.95
CA ALA A 146 -3.11 16.79 11.13
C ALA A 146 -3.62 17.32 9.78
N LYS A 147 -2.70 17.52 8.82
CA LYS A 147 -3.07 17.96 7.47
C LYS A 147 -3.82 16.87 6.69
N LEU A 148 -3.47 15.60 6.88
CA LEU A 148 -4.22 14.49 6.26
C LEU A 148 -5.62 14.37 6.85
N HIS A 149 -5.79 14.58 8.15
CA HIS A 149 -7.12 14.64 8.78
C HIS A 149 -8.00 15.73 8.15
N GLU A 150 -7.45 16.92 7.95
CA GLU A 150 -8.17 18.03 7.31
C GLU A 150 -8.55 17.71 5.87
N LEU A 151 -7.58 17.24 5.06
CA LEU A 151 -7.77 16.99 3.64
C LEU A 151 -8.69 15.81 3.33
N CYS A 152 -8.61 14.74 4.12
CA CYS A 152 -9.29 13.47 3.85
C CYS A 152 -10.48 13.21 4.78
N GLY A 153 -10.75 14.09 5.75
CA GLY A 153 -11.84 13.90 6.73
C GLY A 153 -11.62 12.67 7.63
N LEU A 154 -10.36 12.35 7.95
CA LEU A 154 -10.06 11.15 8.73
C LEU A 154 -10.60 11.28 10.16
N GLN A 155 -11.14 10.20 10.69
CA GLN A 155 -11.58 10.10 12.09
C GLN A 155 -10.48 9.55 13.00
N TYR A 156 -9.56 8.77 12.45
CA TYR A 156 -8.48 8.08 13.14
C TYR A 156 -7.13 8.38 12.47
N PRO A 157 -6.00 8.18 13.18
CA PRO A 157 -4.67 8.50 12.67
C PRO A 157 -4.35 7.83 11.33
N ALA A 158 -3.74 8.57 10.42
CA ALA A 158 -3.14 8.00 9.24
C ALA A 158 -1.92 7.15 9.65
N ARG A 159 -1.73 6.03 8.98
CA ARG A 159 -0.62 5.10 9.26
C ARG A 159 0.36 5.02 8.10
N LEU A 160 -0.15 5.06 6.88
CA LEU A 160 0.65 5.02 5.65
C LEU A 160 0.01 5.88 4.57
N VAL A 161 0.83 6.41 3.68
CA VAL A 161 0.38 6.98 2.41
C VAL A 161 1.07 6.22 1.28
N ILE A 162 0.30 5.73 0.32
CA ILE A 162 0.81 4.96 -0.82
C ILE A 162 0.68 5.83 -2.07
N THR A 163 1.81 6.14 -2.71
CA THR A 163 1.78 6.73 -4.05
C THR A 163 1.58 5.65 -5.09
N VAL A 164 0.73 5.90 -6.07
CA VAL A 164 0.35 4.94 -7.13
C VAL A 164 0.39 5.63 -8.49
N GLY A 165 0.98 4.98 -9.47
CA GLY A 165 1.05 5.45 -10.84
C GLY A 165 1.90 4.53 -11.71
N TYR A 166 2.10 4.90 -12.95
CA TYR A 166 3.07 4.24 -13.81
C TYR A 166 4.47 4.80 -13.57
N ALA A 167 5.48 3.93 -13.54
CA ALA A 167 6.86 4.41 -13.53
C ALA A 167 7.14 5.19 -14.82
N LYS A 168 7.94 6.26 -14.72
CA LYS A 168 8.40 6.99 -15.89
C LYS A 168 9.25 6.07 -16.76
N GLU A 169 9.15 6.24 -18.08
CA GLU A 169 9.98 5.49 -19.02
C GLU A 169 11.47 5.63 -18.65
N GLY A 170 12.18 4.50 -18.64
CA GLY A 170 13.59 4.44 -18.26
C GLY A 170 13.85 4.40 -16.73
N ASP A 171 12.84 4.42 -15.86
CA ASP A 171 13.08 4.18 -14.41
C ASP A 171 13.53 2.72 -14.20
N PRO A 172 14.78 2.48 -13.75
CA PRO A 172 15.32 1.12 -13.72
C PRO A 172 14.75 0.31 -12.56
N LEU A 173 14.62 -1.00 -12.77
CA LEU A 173 14.44 -1.93 -11.67
C LEU A 173 15.74 -2.01 -10.86
N ARG A 174 15.69 -1.57 -9.60
CA ARG A 174 16.85 -1.53 -8.72
C ARG A 174 17.14 -2.89 -8.10
N ALA A 175 18.41 -3.26 -8.01
CA ALA A 175 18.83 -4.49 -7.35
C ALA A 175 18.31 -4.55 -5.90
N LYS A 176 17.75 -5.67 -5.51
CA LYS A 176 17.26 -5.92 -4.15
C LYS A 176 18.45 -6.14 -3.21
N LYS A 177 18.69 -5.20 -2.30
CA LYS A 177 19.62 -5.42 -1.20
C LYS A 177 18.86 -6.05 -0.05
N ARG A 178 19.17 -7.28 0.29
CA ARG A 178 18.55 -8.05 1.37
C ARG A 178 19.63 -8.70 2.22
N LYS A 179 19.30 -8.96 3.47
CA LYS A 179 20.12 -9.82 4.31
C LYS A 179 20.17 -11.22 3.71
N PRO A 180 21.28 -11.95 3.88
CA PRO A 180 21.36 -13.35 3.49
C PRO A 180 20.41 -14.21 4.33
N MET A 181 20.06 -15.39 3.83
CA MET A 181 19.03 -16.25 4.46
C MET A 181 19.45 -16.74 5.85
N ASP A 182 20.72 -16.98 6.08
CA ASP A 182 21.29 -17.42 7.37
C ASP A 182 21.19 -16.37 8.49
N GLU A 183 21.10 -15.05 8.11
CA GLU A 183 20.79 -13.99 9.07
C GLU A 183 19.29 -13.86 9.38
N LEU A 184 18.42 -14.41 8.53
CA LEU A 184 16.96 -14.24 8.63
C LEU A 184 16.25 -15.48 9.13
N VAL A 185 16.85 -16.66 8.97
CA VAL A 185 16.19 -17.96 9.21
C VAL A 185 17.05 -18.84 10.08
N THR A 186 16.44 -19.40 11.10
CA THR A 186 17.02 -20.49 11.90
C THR A 186 16.16 -21.73 11.76
N TYR A 187 16.76 -22.85 11.38
CA TYR A 187 16.11 -24.15 11.33
C TYR A 187 16.37 -24.90 12.65
N LEU A 188 15.31 -25.27 13.34
CA LEU A 188 15.37 -26.08 14.56
C LEU A 188 14.62 -27.39 14.27
N GLY A 189 15.32 -28.53 14.44
CA GLY A 189 14.78 -29.87 14.20
C GLY A 189 15.41 -30.92 15.07
#